data_b595796d2e83373e2b67c19b616f7894
#
_entry.id   b595796d2e83373e2b67c19b616f7894
#
_cell.length_a   1.000
_cell.length_b   1.000
_cell.length_c   1.000
_cell.angle_alpha   90.00
_cell.angle_beta   90.00
_cell.angle_gamma   90.00
#
_symmetry.space_group_name_H-M   'P 1'
#
loop_
_entity.id
_entity.type
_entity.pdbx_description
1 polymer ?
#
loop_
_entity_poly.entity_id
_entity_poly.type
_entity_poly.pdbx_seq_one_letter_code
_entity_poly.pdbx_strand_id
1 'polypeptide(L)'
;MSTFVLVHGAYQGAWIWKPVAQRLRAAGHDVRVPTLEGCAERRSGLRAGITVATHAEEVAELLFYDDLTDVALVGTSSGGMVVCKAAELARPRIGRLVFVDALALSPGERVADIVNRPAGERTGLSTAPTRADAESRMFADLEPSLRAWALERYTPHPIAALEAPMVATDFWAQPWAASVIRCRRARNPPEAHQRRTAERLKAPYAELDTGHYPMLSEPEALTRMLV
;
A
#
# COMPACT_ATOMS: atom_id res chain seq x y z
N MET A 1 22.46 5.11 5.54
CA MET A 1 21.71 5.33 4.29
C MET A 1 20.97 4.05 3.98
N SER A 2 19.68 4.08 3.69
CA SER A 2 18.86 2.90 3.38
C SER A 2 18.07 3.17 2.10
N THR A 3 17.69 2.11 1.39
CA THR A 3 16.83 2.22 0.19
C THR A 3 15.40 1.89 0.55
N PHE A 4 14.46 2.76 0.19
CA PHE A 4 13.02 2.57 0.40
C PHE A 4 12.30 2.47 -0.93
N VAL A 5 11.35 1.53 -1.02
CA VAL A 5 10.36 1.48 -2.08
C VAL A 5 8.97 1.56 -1.45
N LEU A 6 8.22 2.62 -1.76
CA LEU A 6 6.94 2.95 -1.12
C LEU A 6 5.80 2.64 -2.09
N VAL A 7 5.00 1.63 -1.77
CA VAL A 7 3.91 1.12 -2.61
C VAL A 7 2.57 1.66 -2.11
N HIS A 8 1.84 2.33 -2.99
CA HIS A 8 0.54 2.91 -2.69
C HIS A 8 -0.59 1.87 -2.66
N GLY A 9 -1.70 2.23 -2.04
CA GLY A 9 -2.93 1.44 -2.01
C GLY A 9 -3.91 1.75 -3.16
N ALA A 10 -5.13 1.25 -3.03
CA ALA A 10 -6.19 1.47 -4.00
C ALA A 10 -6.57 2.95 -4.14
N TYR A 11 -6.95 3.36 -5.35
CA TYR A 11 -7.42 4.70 -5.69
C TYR A 11 -6.36 5.80 -5.59
N GLN A 12 -5.10 5.42 -5.41
CA GLN A 12 -3.95 6.29 -5.16
C GLN A 12 -2.92 6.19 -6.30
N GLY A 13 -1.80 6.84 -6.11
CA GLY A 13 -0.58 6.78 -6.90
C GLY A 13 0.61 7.21 -6.04
N ALA A 14 1.77 7.43 -6.63
CA ALA A 14 2.97 7.91 -5.93
C ALA A 14 2.72 9.16 -5.09
N TRP A 15 1.74 9.98 -5.47
CA TRP A 15 1.39 11.24 -4.82
C TRP A 15 1.07 11.08 -3.32
N ILE A 16 0.51 9.92 -2.90
CA ILE A 16 0.14 9.67 -1.51
C ILE A 16 1.34 9.68 -0.57
N TRP A 17 2.49 9.22 -1.07
CA TRP A 17 3.74 9.11 -0.33
C TRP A 17 4.63 10.35 -0.37
N LYS A 18 4.27 11.37 -1.17
CA LYS A 18 5.11 12.56 -1.40
C LYS A 18 5.67 13.19 -0.12
N PRO A 19 4.87 13.45 0.95
CA PRO A 19 5.40 14.09 2.15
C PRO A 19 6.42 13.22 2.90
N VAL A 20 6.22 11.90 2.96
CA VAL A 20 7.13 10.94 3.58
C VAL A 20 8.40 10.78 2.74
N ALA A 21 8.26 10.61 1.43
CA ALA A 21 9.40 10.46 0.53
C ALA A 21 10.33 11.68 0.56
N GLN A 22 9.79 12.90 0.65
CA GLN A 22 10.58 14.11 0.81
C GLN A 22 11.40 14.10 2.11
N ARG A 23 10.82 13.67 3.22
CA ARG A 23 11.49 13.57 4.52
C ARG A 23 12.59 12.51 4.52
N LEU A 24 12.29 11.32 3.99
CA LEU A 24 13.29 10.26 3.86
C LEU A 24 14.47 10.70 3.00
N ARG A 25 14.23 11.35 1.85
CA ARG A 25 15.28 11.88 1.00
C ARG A 25 16.10 12.99 1.68
N ALA A 26 15.44 13.89 2.42
CA ALA A 26 16.12 14.92 3.21
C ALA A 26 17.00 14.32 4.32
N ALA A 27 16.65 13.12 4.83
CA ALA A 27 17.45 12.36 5.78
C ALA A 27 18.56 11.51 5.11
N GLY A 28 18.77 11.65 3.79
CA GLY A 28 19.85 10.99 3.05
C GLY A 28 19.54 9.55 2.61
N HIS A 29 18.28 9.14 2.60
CA HIS A 29 17.87 7.84 2.10
C HIS A 29 17.58 7.87 0.59
N ASP A 30 17.82 6.75 -0.11
CA ASP A 30 17.32 6.54 -1.47
C ASP A 30 15.86 6.10 -1.43
N VAL A 31 14.99 6.76 -2.22
CA VAL A 31 13.54 6.52 -2.14
C VAL A 31 12.91 6.43 -3.53
N ARG A 32 12.34 5.28 -3.83
CA ARG A 32 11.51 5.04 -5.01
C ARG A 32 10.04 5.03 -4.60
N VAL A 33 9.21 5.64 -5.42
CA VAL A 33 7.76 5.71 -5.19
C VAL A 33 7.06 5.43 -6.52
N PRO A 34 6.91 4.17 -6.92
CA PRO A 34 6.24 3.84 -8.18
C PRO A 34 4.74 4.14 -8.10
N THR A 35 4.18 4.63 -9.21
CA THR A 35 2.74 4.54 -9.45
C THR A 35 2.48 3.26 -10.25
N LEU A 36 1.61 2.40 -9.72
CA LEU A 36 1.29 1.11 -10.31
C LEU A 36 0.48 1.26 -11.61
N GLU A 37 0.60 0.30 -12.52
CA GLU A 37 -0.08 0.32 -13.82
C GLU A 37 -1.60 0.50 -13.67
N GLY A 38 -2.19 1.33 -14.52
CA GLY A 38 -3.63 1.62 -14.50
C GLY A 38 -4.09 2.57 -13.40
N CYS A 39 -3.17 3.12 -12.57
CA CYS A 39 -3.46 4.01 -11.45
C CYS A 39 -3.00 5.44 -11.72
N ALA A 40 -3.65 6.43 -11.10
CA ALA A 40 -3.30 7.85 -11.10
C ALA A 40 -2.84 8.37 -12.47
N GLU A 41 -1.63 8.92 -12.58
CA GLU A 41 -1.06 9.42 -13.84
C GLU A 41 -0.82 8.33 -14.88
N ARG A 42 -0.77 7.06 -14.47
CA ARG A 42 -0.64 5.90 -15.37
C ARG A 42 -1.99 5.25 -15.74
N ARG A 43 -3.12 5.93 -15.43
CA ARG A 43 -4.48 5.41 -15.70
C ARG A 43 -4.77 5.15 -17.18
N SER A 44 -4.08 5.83 -18.11
CA SER A 44 -4.19 5.57 -19.54
C SER A 44 -3.71 4.18 -19.96
N GLY A 45 -2.89 3.53 -19.14
CA GLY A 45 -2.46 2.15 -19.31
C GLY A 45 -3.45 1.10 -18.80
N LEU A 46 -4.65 1.50 -18.34
CA LEU A 46 -5.65 0.56 -17.84
C LEU A 46 -6.05 -0.44 -18.93
N ARG A 47 -5.88 -1.72 -18.66
CA ARG A 47 -6.19 -2.85 -19.54
C ARG A 47 -6.73 -4.04 -18.76
N ALA A 48 -7.31 -5.01 -19.44
CA ALA A 48 -7.66 -6.29 -18.83
C ALA A 48 -6.39 -7.01 -18.32
N GLY A 49 -6.53 -7.76 -17.23
CA GLY A 49 -5.44 -8.57 -16.69
C GLY A 49 -4.52 -7.84 -15.68
N ILE A 50 -4.75 -6.57 -15.38
CA ILE A 50 -4.03 -5.90 -14.28
C ILE A 50 -4.55 -6.45 -12.94
N THR A 51 -3.68 -7.20 -12.27
CA THR A 51 -3.94 -7.86 -10.97
C THR A 51 -2.88 -7.46 -9.94
N VAL A 52 -2.97 -8.00 -8.72
CA VAL A 52 -1.89 -7.88 -7.73
C VAL A 52 -0.57 -8.44 -8.27
N ALA A 53 -0.62 -9.54 -9.03
CA ALA A 53 0.59 -10.14 -9.62
C ALA A 53 1.25 -9.18 -10.62
N THR A 54 0.48 -8.56 -11.52
CA THR A 54 0.99 -7.55 -12.46
C THR A 54 1.70 -6.39 -11.73
N HIS A 55 1.05 -5.83 -10.70
CA HIS A 55 1.63 -4.76 -9.90
C HIS A 55 2.89 -5.21 -9.14
N ALA A 56 2.91 -6.45 -8.67
CA ALA A 56 4.07 -7.00 -7.96
C ALA A 56 5.25 -7.26 -8.91
N GLU A 57 4.98 -7.69 -10.14
CA GLU A 57 5.97 -7.82 -11.20
C GLU A 57 6.62 -6.47 -11.52
N GLU A 58 5.82 -5.40 -11.68
CA GLU A 58 6.35 -4.04 -11.86
C GLU A 58 7.30 -3.61 -10.72
N VAL A 59 6.94 -3.91 -9.47
CA VAL A 59 7.79 -3.60 -8.32
C VAL A 59 9.06 -4.46 -8.33
N ALA A 60 8.96 -5.75 -8.63
CA ALA A 60 10.11 -6.64 -8.74
C ALA A 60 11.07 -6.23 -9.87
N GLU A 61 10.52 -5.82 -11.02
CA GLU A 61 11.30 -5.27 -12.15
C GLU A 61 11.99 -3.96 -11.78
N LEU A 62 11.30 -3.04 -11.07
CA LEU A 62 11.93 -1.84 -10.54
C LEU A 62 13.13 -2.17 -9.66
N LEU A 63 12.99 -3.15 -8.75
CA LEU A 63 14.10 -3.59 -7.91
C LEU A 63 15.25 -4.17 -8.72
N PHE A 64 14.93 -4.87 -9.79
CA PHE A 64 15.93 -5.50 -10.66
C PHE A 64 16.67 -4.49 -11.54
N TYR A 65 15.93 -3.65 -12.28
CA TYR A 65 16.53 -2.74 -13.27
C TYR A 65 17.23 -1.52 -12.64
N ASP A 66 16.79 -1.09 -11.46
CA ASP A 66 17.49 -0.07 -10.66
C ASP A 66 18.62 -0.67 -9.79
N ASP A 67 18.84 -1.99 -9.90
CA ASP A 67 19.83 -2.76 -9.11
C ASP A 67 19.73 -2.52 -7.60
N LEU A 68 18.51 -2.41 -7.08
CA LEU A 68 18.27 -2.15 -5.67
C LEU A 68 18.43 -3.44 -4.85
N THR A 69 19.13 -3.33 -3.72
CA THR A 69 19.33 -4.40 -2.75
C THR A 69 19.13 -3.89 -1.32
N ASP A 70 18.92 -4.78 -0.37
CA ASP A 70 18.64 -4.45 1.04
C ASP A 70 17.50 -3.43 1.21
N VAL A 71 16.45 -3.61 0.41
CA VAL A 71 15.35 -2.66 0.28
C VAL A 71 14.39 -2.78 1.47
N ALA A 72 14.03 -1.64 2.06
CA ALA A 72 12.86 -1.48 2.88
C ALA A 72 11.62 -1.31 1.97
N LEU A 73 10.90 -2.42 1.73
CA LEU A 73 9.71 -2.42 0.90
C LEU A 73 8.48 -2.12 1.78
N VAL A 74 7.86 -0.96 1.54
CA VAL A 74 6.77 -0.40 2.37
C VAL A 74 5.47 -0.40 1.59
N GLY A 75 4.41 -0.96 2.15
CA GLY A 75 3.08 -0.94 1.52
C GLY A 75 2.01 -0.38 2.43
N THR A 76 1.07 0.38 1.86
CA THR A 76 -0.14 0.83 2.57
C THR A 76 -1.39 0.23 1.95
N SER A 77 -2.43 -0.05 2.77
CA SER A 77 -3.72 -0.54 2.27
C SER A 77 -3.54 -1.77 1.37
N SER A 78 -4.18 -1.82 0.20
CA SER A 78 -3.99 -2.90 -0.79
C SER A 78 -2.56 -2.98 -1.35
N GLY A 79 -1.73 -1.94 -1.20
CA GLY A 79 -0.30 -2.01 -1.52
C GLY A 79 0.45 -3.06 -0.71
N GLY A 80 -0.05 -3.45 0.47
CA GLY A 80 0.51 -4.56 1.23
C GLY A 80 0.40 -5.92 0.51
N MET A 81 -0.67 -6.13 -0.26
CA MET A 81 -0.81 -7.32 -1.11
C MET A 81 0.27 -7.36 -2.20
N VAL A 82 0.54 -6.20 -2.80
CA VAL A 82 1.60 -6.03 -3.80
C VAL A 82 2.97 -6.29 -3.15
N VAL A 83 3.21 -5.75 -1.94
CA VAL A 83 4.43 -5.99 -1.16
C VAL A 83 4.64 -7.48 -0.89
N CYS A 84 3.62 -8.21 -0.45
CA CYS A 84 3.72 -9.66 -0.22
C CYS A 84 4.17 -10.40 -1.49
N LYS A 85 3.54 -10.13 -2.62
CA LYS A 85 3.84 -10.82 -3.88
C LYS A 85 5.17 -10.35 -4.49
N ALA A 86 5.51 -9.08 -4.44
CA ALA A 86 6.79 -8.55 -4.91
C ALA A 86 7.97 -9.10 -4.08
N ALA A 87 7.79 -9.21 -2.74
CA ALA A 87 8.79 -9.82 -1.88
C ALA A 87 9.02 -11.30 -2.22
N GLU A 88 7.97 -12.05 -2.55
CA GLU A 88 8.10 -13.43 -3.03
C GLU A 88 8.92 -13.50 -4.33
N LEU A 89 8.67 -12.60 -5.30
CA LEU A 89 9.33 -12.56 -6.60
C LEU A 89 10.79 -12.09 -6.52
N ALA A 90 11.08 -11.14 -5.64
CA ALA A 90 12.38 -10.47 -5.57
C ALA A 90 13.08 -10.66 -4.21
N ARG A 91 12.86 -11.80 -3.54
CA ARG A 91 13.35 -12.06 -2.18
C ARG A 91 14.81 -11.65 -1.92
N PRO A 92 15.81 -11.99 -2.77
CA PRO A 92 17.21 -11.64 -2.51
C PRO A 92 17.49 -10.12 -2.42
N ARG A 93 16.56 -9.30 -2.89
CA ARG A 93 16.69 -7.84 -2.90
C ARG A 93 16.04 -7.16 -1.70
N ILE A 94 15.28 -7.91 -0.90
CA ILE A 94 14.48 -7.39 0.21
C ILE A 94 15.26 -7.49 1.51
N GLY A 95 15.53 -6.35 2.15
CA GLY A 95 16.08 -6.29 3.50
C GLY A 95 14.99 -6.37 4.56
N ARG A 96 13.90 -5.62 4.40
CA ARG A 96 12.75 -5.64 5.32
C ARG A 96 11.44 -5.23 4.68
N LEU A 97 10.34 -5.60 5.31
CA LEU A 97 8.97 -5.26 4.91
C LEU A 97 8.31 -4.35 5.94
N VAL A 98 7.55 -3.37 5.50
CA VAL A 98 6.76 -2.53 6.41
C VAL A 98 5.31 -2.44 5.91
N PHE A 99 4.38 -2.84 6.75
CA PHE A 99 2.95 -2.81 6.49
C PHE A 99 2.33 -1.63 7.23
N VAL A 100 1.97 -0.56 6.50
CA VAL A 100 1.36 0.65 7.07
C VAL A 100 -0.13 0.59 6.85
N ASP A 101 -0.87 0.21 7.86
CA ASP A 101 -2.32 0.00 7.82
C ASP A 101 -2.74 -0.79 6.56
N ALA A 102 -2.04 -1.90 6.30
CA ALA A 102 -2.01 -2.59 5.03
C ALA A 102 -2.71 -3.95 5.07
N LEU A 103 -3.06 -4.44 3.90
CA LEU A 103 -3.61 -5.78 3.68
C LEU A 103 -2.48 -6.76 3.37
N ALA A 104 -2.33 -7.80 4.19
CA ALA A 104 -1.48 -8.94 3.93
C ALA A 104 -2.35 -10.21 3.91
N LEU A 105 -2.89 -10.51 2.74
CA LEU A 105 -3.86 -11.59 2.58
C LEU A 105 -3.18 -12.96 2.49
N SER A 106 -3.88 -13.98 2.98
CA SER A 106 -3.50 -15.37 2.76
C SER A 106 -3.78 -15.78 1.30
N PRO A 107 -3.11 -16.82 0.77
CA PRO A 107 -3.46 -17.37 -0.52
C PRO A 107 -4.96 -17.71 -0.59
N GLY A 108 -5.63 -17.28 -1.65
CA GLY A 108 -7.05 -17.46 -1.87
C GLY A 108 -7.97 -16.44 -1.19
N GLU A 109 -7.51 -15.70 -0.17
CA GLU A 109 -8.30 -14.61 0.44
C GLU A 109 -8.49 -13.46 -0.56
N ARG A 110 -9.58 -12.75 -0.41
CA ARG A 110 -9.95 -11.55 -1.18
C ARG A 110 -10.03 -10.34 -0.25
N VAL A 111 -9.92 -9.16 -0.80
CA VAL A 111 -10.12 -7.91 -0.04
C VAL A 111 -11.48 -7.90 0.65
N ALA A 112 -12.54 -8.40 -0.01
CA ALA A 112 -13.89 -8.45 0.54
C ALA A 112 -14.05 -9.35 1.76
N ASP A 113 -13.16 -10.32 1.97
CA ASP A 113 -13.18 -11.20 3.14
C ASP A 113 -12.69 -10.46 4.41
N ILE A 114 -11.95 -9.38 4.24
CA ILE A 114 -11.34 -8.61 5.33
C ILE A 114 -11.98 -7.23 5.49
N VAL A 115 -12.28 -6.57 4.38
CA VAL A 115 -12.69 -5.15 4.37
C VAL A 115 -14.18 -5.04 4.08
N ASN A 116 -14.94 -4.58 5.07
CA ASN A 116 -16.33 -4.22 4.89
C ASN A 116 -16.41 -2.77 4.34
N ARG A 117 -16.69 -2.64 3.06
CA ARG A 117 -16.87 -1.35 2.38
C ARG A 117 -18.09 -1.36 1.46
N PRO A 118 -18.72 -0.21 1.19
CA PRO A 118 -19.73 -0.11 0.14
C PRO A 118 -19.15 -0.55 -1.20
N ALA A 119 -20.01 -1.10 -2.05
CA ALA A 119 -19.65 -1.31 -3.44
C ALA A 119 -19.31 0.03 -4.08
N GLY A 120 -18.13 0.14 -4.67
CA GLY A 120 -17.73 1.32 -5.43
C GLY A 120 -18.43 1.38 -6.79
N GLU A 121 -18.37 2.56 -7.42
CA GLU A 121 -18.77 2.69 -8.82
C GLU A 121 -17.84 1.87 -9.69
N ARG A 122 -18.41 1.17 -10.68
CA ARG A 122 -17.67 0.38 -11.66
C ARG A 122 -17.76 1.04 -13.01
N THR A 123 -16.63 1.20 -13.66
CA THR A 123 -16.54 1.72 -15.03
C THR A 123 -15.60 0.84 -15.83
N GLY A 124 -16.16 -0.04 -16.67
CA GLY A 124 -15.36 -0.97 -17.45
C GLY A 124 -14.48 -1.87 -16.57
N LEU A 125 -13.16 -1.68 -16.64
CA LEU A 125 -12.16 -2.47 -15.91
C LEU A 125 -11.74 -1.86 -14.56
N SER A 126 -12.36 -0.76 -14.14
CA SER A 126 -11.99 -0.03 -12.93
C SER A 126 -13.15 0.15 -11.96
N THR A 127 -12.82 0.39 -10.70
CA THR A 127 -13.76 0.73 -9.64
C THR A 127 -13.23 1.91 -8.83
N ALA A 128 -14.14 2.75 -8.32
CA ALA A 128 -13.81 3.86 -7.42
C ALA A 128 -14.89 4.03 -6.35
N PRO A 129 -14.58 4.57 -5.16
CA PRO A 129 -15.60 5.11 -4.28
C PRO A 129 -16.29 6.30 -4.97
N THR A 130 -17.56 6.54 -4.64
CA THR A 130 -18.19 7.79 -5.03
C THR A 130 -17.43 8.98 -4.45
N ARG A 131 -17.57 10.17 -5.04
CA ARG A 131 -16.93 11.37 -4.46
C ARG A 131 -17.40 11.62 -3.03
N ALA A 132 -18.68 11.41 -2.75
CA ALA A 132 -19.24 11.54 -1.41
C ALA A 132 -18.64 10.53 -0.42
N ASP A 133 -18.44 9.27 -0.82
CA ASP A 133 -17.75 8.27 0.02
C ASP A 133 -16.27 8.61 0.19
N ALA A 134 -15.61 9.09 -0.85
CA ALA A 134 -14.21 9.51 -0.75
C ALA A 134 -14.04 10.66 0.24
N GLU A 135 -14.94 11.62 0.23
CA GLU A 135 -14.92 12.77 1.13
C GLU A 135 -15.29 12.40 2.58
N SER A 136 -16.42 11.69 2.76
CA SER A 136 -16.99 11.44 4.08
C SER A 136 -16.42 10.22 4.83
N ARG A 137 -15.72 9.34 4.11
CA ARG A 137 -15.21 8.09 4.68
C ARG A 137 -13.72 7.88 4.40
N MET A 138 -13.29 8.00 3.12
CA MET A 138 -11.92 7.71 2.73
C MET A 138 -10.93 8.75 3.28
N PHE A 139 -11.24 10.03 3.12
CA PHE A 139 -10.40 11.16 3.55
C PHE A 139 -11.03 11.98 4.68
N ALA A 140 -12.02 11.43 5.40
CA ALA A 140 -12.81 12.14 6.40
C ALA A 140 -11.98 12.74 7.54
N ASP A 141 -10.87 12.07 7.92
CA ASP A 141 -9.99 12.46 9.02
C ASP A 141 -8.88 13.46 8.61
N LEU A 142 -8.77 13.76 7.31
CA LEU A 142 -7.82 14.78 6.85
C LEU A 142 -8.35 16.20 7.09
N GLU A 143 -7.43 17.11 7.39
CA GLU A 143 -7.73 18.54 7.42
C GLU A 143 -8.37 19.02 6.11
N PRO A 144 -9.31 20.00 6.12
CA PRO A 144 -10.12 20.35 4.96
C PRO A 144 -9.32 20.65 3.69
N SER A 145 -8.21 21.39 3.79
CA SER A 145 -7.36 21.73 2.64
C SER A 145 -6.65 20.51 2.06
N LEU A 146 -6.16 19.63 2.94
CA LEU A 146 -5.48 18.40 2.55
C LEU A 146 -6.48 17.38 1.98
N ARG A 147 -7.69 17.33 2.52
CA ARG A 147 -8.81 16.54 1.99
C ARG A 147 -9.16 16.98 0.57
N ALA A 148 -9.36 18.28 0.35
CA ALA A 148 -9.65 18.83 -0.97
C ALA A 148 -8.53 18.47 -1.96
N TRP A 149 -7.28 18.63 -1.57
CA TRP A 149 -6.12 18.26 -2.37
C TRP A 149 -6.07 16.75 -2.72
N ALA A 150 -6.43 15.88 -1.77
CA ALA A 150 -6.48 14.43 -1.99
C ALA A 150 -7.64 14.02 -2.91
N LEU A 151 -8.82 14.67 -2.75
CA LEU A 151 -10.01 14.45 -3.56
C LEU A 151 -9.84 14.84 -5.04
N GLU A 152 -8.90 15.71 -5.38
CA GLU A 152 -8.54 16.03 -6.77
C GLU A 152 -7.64 14.96 -7.40
N ARG A 153 -7.02 14.09 -6.60
CA ARG A 153 -5.95 13.16 -7.02
C ARG A 153 -6.34 11.70 -6.97
N TYR A 154 -7.38 11.32 -6.19
CA TYR A 154 -7.80 9.93 -6.21
C TYR A 154 -8.40 9.57 -7.57
N THR A 155 -8.14 8.35 -8.01
CA THR A 155 -8.57 7.85 -9.33
C THR A 155 -9.16 6.46 -9.20
N PRO A 156 -9.95 6.00 -10.17
CA PRO A 156 -10.35 4.59 -10.23
C PRO A 156 -9.14 3.66 -10.19
N HIS A 157 -9.36 2.45 -9.68
CA HIS A 157 -8.36 1.40 -9.53
C HIS A 157 -8.76 0.15 -10.34
N PRO A 158 -7.81 -0.60 -10.93
CA PRO A 158 -8.12 -1.84 -11.64
C PRO A 158 -8.93 -2.81 -10.77
N ILE A 159 -10.09 -3.26 -11.26
CA ILE A 159 -11.00 -4.12 -10.49
C ILE A 159 -10.32 -5.43 -10.08
N ALA A 160 -9.64 -6.09 -11.02
CA ALA A 160 -9.03 -7.39 -10.77
C ALA A 160 -7.91 -7.35 -9.72
N ALA A 161 -7.23 -6.20 -9.56
CA ALA A 161 -6.25 -6.02 -8.48
C ALA A 161 -6.87 -5.95 -7.06
N LEU A 162 -8.18 -5.72 -6.96
CA LEU A 162 -8.90 -5.67 -5.68
C LEU A 162 -9.80 -6.88 -5.43
N GLU A 163 -10.29 -7.53 -6.48
CA GLU A 163 -11.31 -8.58 -6.36
C GLU A 163 -10.79 -9.98 -6.62
N ALA A 164 -9.66 -10.12 -7.32
CA ALA A 164 -9.04 -11.43 -7.51
C ALA A 164 -8.55 -12.00 -6.16
N PRO A 165 -8.57 -13.33 -6.01
CA PRO A 165 -7.98 -13.96 -4.83
C PRO A 165 -6.46 -13.73 -4.80
N MET A 166 -5.89 -13.64 -3.60
CA MET A 166 -4.46 -13.47 -3.39
C MET A 166 -3.68 -14.71 -3.86
N VAL A 167 -2.56 -14.47 -4.56
CA VAL A 167 -1.72 -15.51 -5.18
C VAL A 167 -0.27 -15.54 -4.64
N ALA A 168 -0.01 -15.00 -3.46
CA ALA A 168 1.31 -15.08 -2.80
C ALA A 168 1.41 -16.36 -1.96
N THR A 169 1.70 -17.49 -2.60
CA THR A 169 1.70 -18.82 -1.95
C THR A 169 2.92 -19.06 -1.10
N ASP A 170 4.10 -18.63 -1.55
CA ASP A 170 5.38 -18.89 -0.89
C ASP A 170 5.76 -17.80 0.13
N PHE A 171 5.13 -16.65 0.06
CA PHE A 171 5.39 -15.53 0.97
C PHE A 171 5.30 -15.94 2.44
N TRP A 172 4.21 -16.63 2.82
CA TRP A 172 3.94 -17.01 4.21
C TRP A 172 4.76 -18.19 4.72
N ALA A 173 5.41 -18.92 3.83
CA ALA A 173 6.28 -20.04 4.18
C ALA A 173 7.72 -19.61 4.52
N GLN A 174 8.04 -18.31 4.36
CA GLN A 174 9.38 -17.78 4.52
C GLN A 174 9.49 -16.80 5.69
N PRO A 175 10.65 -16.73 6.37
CA PRO A 175 10.90 -15.70 7.37
C PRO A 175 11.16 -14.35 6.70
N TRP A 176 10.62 -13.29 7.30
CA TRP A 176 10.83 -11.91 6.86
C TRP A 176 11.22 -11.03 8.04
N ALA A 177 12.20 -10.16 7.88
CA ALA A 177 12.32 -8.99 8.72
C ALA A 177 11.15 -8.06 8.36
N ALA A 178 10.21 -7.90 9.28
CA ALA A 178 8.98 -7.14 8.98
C ALA A 178 8.53 -6.30 10.18
N SER A 179 7.72 -5.29 9.93
CA SER A 179 6.99 -4.53 10.95
C SER A 179 5.59 -4.17 10.47
N VAL A 180 4.66 -4.06 11.42
CA VAL A 180 3.27 -3.68 11.15
C VAL A 180 2.95 -2.41 11.93
N ILE A 181 2.49 -1.39 11.23
CA ILE A 181 2.06 -0.10 11.79
C ILE A 181 0.57 0.04 11.55
N ARG A 182 -0.22 -0.05 12.62
CA ARG A 182 -1.66 0.15 12.58
C ARG A 182 -2.02 1.62 12.80
N CYS A 183 -3.00 2.11 12.06
CA CYS A 183 -3.64 3.40 12.29
C CYS A 183 -4.89 3.21 13.17
N ARG A 184 -4.86 3.69 14.43
CA ARG A 184 -5.89 3.39 15.44
C ARG A 184 -7.29 3.89 15.08
N ARG A 185 -7.38 5.01 14.36
CA ARG A 185 -8.65 5.62 13.94
C ARG A 185 -9.15 5.09 12.59
N ALA A 186 -8.35 4.28 11.90
CA ALA A 186 -8.76 3.63 10.67
C ALA A 186 -9.78 2.51 10.95
N ARG A 187 -10.82 2.44 10.11
CA ARG A 187 -11.84 1.38 10.19
C ARG A 187 -11.46 0.14 9.42
N ASN A 188 -10.67 0.32 8.38
CA ASN A 188 -10.23 -0.74 7.46
C ASN A 188 -8.77 -0.51 7.05
N PRO A 189 -7.95 -1.57 7.01
CA PRO A 189 -8.25 -2.94 7.46
C PRO A 189 -8.50 -3.00 8.98
N PRO A 190 -9.32 -3.96 9.48
CA PRO A 190 -9.64 -4.07 10.89
C PRO A 190 -8.40 -4.46 11.72
N GLU A 191 -8.40 -4.10 13.01
CA GLU A 191 -7.32 -4.43 13.95
C GLU A 191 -6.96 -5.92 13.96
N ALA A 192 -7.96 -6.79 13.95
CA ALA A 192 -7.75 -8.22 13.95
C ALA A 192 -6.88 -8.69 12.76
N HIS A 193 -7.06 -8.09 11.59
CA HIS A 193 -6.23 -8.37 10.41
C HIS A 193 -4.79 -7.90 10.60
N GLN A 194 -4.58 -6.70 11.16
CA GLN A 194 -3.25 -6.14 11.42
C GLN A 194 -2.49 -7.00 12.45
N ARG A 195 -3.17 -7.41 13.52
CA ARG A 195 -2.58 -8.30 14.54
C ARG A 195 -2.24 -9.68 13.96
N ARG A 196 -3.16 -10.29 13.19
CA ARG A 196 -2.91 -11.55 12.48
C ARG A 196 -1.66 -11.45 11.59
N THR A 197 -1.50 -10.34 10.88
CA THR A 197 -0.33 -10.10 10.02
C THR A 197 0.94 -10.06 10.84
N ALA A 198 0.97 -9.29 11.93
CA ALA A 198 2.12 -9.18 12.82
C ALA A 198 2.49 -10.52 13.47
N GLU A 199 1.51 -11.26 13.97
CA GLU A 199 1.69 -12.59 14.58
C GLU A 199 2.30 -13.59 13.59
N ARG A 200 1.73 -13.67 12.39
CA ARG A 200 2.21 -14.61 11.36
C ARG A 200 3.63 -14.30 10.90
N LEU A 201 3.97 -13.02 10.78
CA LEU A 201 5.31 -12.57 10.39
C LEU A 201 6.28 -12.53 11.58
N LYS A 202 5.80 -12.76 12.82
CA LYS A 202 6.57 -12.54 14.06
C LYS A 202 7.17 -11.14 14.12
N ALA A 203 6.41 -10.17 13.62
CA ALA A 203 6.83 -8.79 13.41
C ALA A 203 6.46 -7.91 14.61
N PRO A 204 7.28 -6.90 14.94
CA PRO A 204 6.87 -5.81 15.80
C PRO A 204 5.55 -5.18 15.32
N TYR A 205 4.65 -4.95 16.28
CA TYR A 205 3.37 -4.29 16.04
C TYR A 205 3.37 -2.94 16.73
N ALA A 206 3.21 -1.88 15.97
CA ALA A 206 3.17 -0.52 16.46
C ALA A 206 1.85 0.16 16.05
N GLU A 207 1.45 1.16 16.82
CA GLU A 207 0.23 1.92 16.56
C GLU A 207 0.53 3.40 16.40
N LEU A 208 -0.18 4.04 15.46
CA LEU A 208 -0.17 5.48 15.25
C LEU A 208 -1.60 6.01 15.42
N ASP A 209 -1.76 7.09 16.21
CA ASP A 209 -3.07 7.68 16.47
C ASP A 209 -3.53 8.58 15.33
N THR A 210 -3.89 7.97 14.22
CA THR A 210 -4.32 8.64 13.00
C THR A 210 -5.33 7.77 12.25
N GLY A 211 -5.95 8.32 11.20
CA GLY A 211 -6.74 7.56 10.23
C GLY A 211 -5.87 6.83 9.21
N HIS A 212 -6.51 6.31 8.18
CA HIS A 212 -5.90 5.40 7.19
C HIS A 212 -4.76 6.00 6.36
N TYR A 213 -4.56 7.31 6.41
CA TYR A 213 -3.58 8.01 5.56
C TYR A 213 -2.49 8.75 6.37
N PRO A 214 -1.72 8.04 7.22
CA PRO A 214 -0.66 8.65 8.04
C PRO A 214 0.42 9.34 7.21
N MET A 215 0.63 8.89 5.97
CA MET A 215 1.59 9.49 5.05
C MET A 215 1.19 10.92 4.62
N LEU A 216 -0.08 11.30 4.81
CA LEU A 216 -0.60 12.65 4.58
C LEU A 216 -0.80 13.42 5.89
N SER A 217 -1.48 12.79 6.88
CA SER A 217 -1.86 13.47 8.13
C SER A 217 -0.71 13.56 9.14
N GLU A 218 0.16 12.56 9.22
CA GLU A 218 1.24 12.44 10.20
C GLU A 218 2.58 12.01 9.56
N PRO A 219 3.00 12.69 8.47
CA PRO A 219 4.14 12.23 7.67
C PRO A 219 5.45 12.20 8.47
N GLU A 220 5.62 13.09 9.44
CA GLU A 220 6.81 13.12 10.30
C GLU A 220 6.84 11.92 11.26
N ALA A 221 5.74 11.67 11.95
CA ALA A 221 5.62 10.53 12.87
C ALA A 221 5.82 9.21 12.12
N LEU A 222 5.18 9.06 10.95
CA LEU A 222 5.36 7.88 10.12
C LEU A 222 6.81 7.73 9.64
N THR A 223 7.46 8.82 9.19
CA THR A 223 8.86 8.76 8.76
C THR A 223 9.77 8.23 9.87
N ARG A 224 9.60 8.70 11.11
CA ARG A 224 10.37 8.18 12.27
C ARG A 224 10.16 6.69 12.53
N MET A 225 8.98 6.15 12.22
CA MET A 225 8.70 4.72 12.37
C MET A 225 9.25 3.87 11.22
N LEU A 226 9.55 4.48 10.09
CA LEU A 226 10.11 3.80 8.92
C LEU A 226 11.64 3.69 8.99
N VAL A 227 12.31 4.54 9.73
CA VAL A 227 13.78 4.57 9.88
C VAL A 227 14.21 3.77 11.09
#